data_cd80f4b6330df00a537d1b444189fa73
#
_entry.id   cd80f4b6330df00a537d1b444189fa73
#
_cell.length_a   1.000
_cell.length_b   1.000
_cell.length_c   1.000
_cell.angle_alpha   90.00
_cell.angle_beta   90.00
_cell.angle_gamma   90.00
#
_symmetry.space_group_name_H-M   'P 1'
#
loop_
_entity.id
_entity.type
_entity.pdbx_description
1 polymer ?
#
loop_
_entity_poly.entity_id
_entity_poly.type
_entity_poly.pdbx_seq_one_letter_code
_entity_poly.pdbx_strand_id
1 'polypeptide(L)'
;MPQNKLFIYLTIVIGAIAMGWMVKDLSSASLDEKNKSQNFLESDDSDVENIGELTAIVNPNWVREEPSSSMRIAQFRLPAESKDIEDAELAIFSGIGGSIEDNLNRWFSQFKQPDGSESKSKARVRNFMVGGMTTTIADLTGTFTGGGMPMSESVEKKDYRLLAAIVKGDSSIYYFKLLGPRSTVGLWAEAFGQFIGNLRKVSI
;
A
#
# COMPACT_ATOMS: atom_id res chain seq x y z
N MET A 1 -23.16 63.16 -21.44
CA MET A 1 -23.53 61.98 -20.63
C MET A 1 -23.89 60.83 -21.53
N PRO A 2 -22.99 59.91 -21.82
CA PRO A 2 -23.37 58.51 -21.89
C PRO A 2 -22.19 57.54 -21.55
N GLN A 3 -21.26 57.90 -20.67
CA GLN A 3 -20.13 57.01 -20.35
C GLN A 3 -20.44 55.93 -19.28
N ASN A 4 -21.47 56.13 -18.47
CA ASN A 4 -21.79 55.20 -17.40
C ASN A 4 -22.49 53.90 -17.82
N LYS A 5 -23.15 53.88 -18.98
CA LYS A 5 -23.85 52.67 -19.46
C LYS A 5 -22.89 51.64 -20.06
N LEU A 6 -21.79 52.10 -20.66
CA LEU A 6 -20.78 51.19 -21.25
C LEU A 6 -20.00 50.42 -20.16
N PHE A 7 -19.70 51.07 -19.05
CA PHE A 7 -19.02 50.43 -17.91
C PHE A 7 -19.86 49.36 -17.21
N ILE A 8 -21.18 49.58 -17.13
CA ILE A 8 -22.11 48.62 -16.51
C ILE A 8 -22.21 47.34 -17.36
N TYR A 9 -22.27 47.48 -18.69
CA TYR A 9 -22.31 46.28 -19.55
C TYR A 9 -21.00 45.52 -19.57
N LEU A 10 -19.85 46.19 -19.46
CA LEU A 10 -18.53 45.54 -19.43
C LEU A 10 -18.35 44.75 -18.14
N THR A 11 -18.79 45.25 -17.00
CA THR A 11 -18.72 44.55 -15.71
C THR A 11 -19.65 43.33 -15.65
N ILE A 12 -20.82 43.40 -16.27
CA ILE A 12 -21.76 42.24 -16.31
C ILE A 12 -21.22 41.14 -17.21
N VAL A 13 -20.59 41.48 -18.37
CA VAL A 13 -20.01 40.47 -19.27
C VAL A 13 -18.80 39.78 -18.64
N ILE A 14 -17.92 40.52 -17.93
CA ILE A 14 -16.78 39.93 -17.22
C ILE A 14 -17.25 39.03 -16.08
N GLY A 15 -18.30 39.43 -15.33
CA GLY A 15 -18.88 38.63 -14.27
C GLY A 15 -19.49 37.31 -14.78
N ALA A 16 -20.15 37.34 -15.93
CA ALA A 16 -20.76 36.15 -16.53
C ALA A 16 -19.71 35.16 -17.06
N ILE A 17 -18.60 35.65 -17.62
CA ILE A 17 -17.48 34.78 -18.06
C ILE A 17 -16.79 34.15 -16.87
N ALA A 18 -16.53 34.90 -15.78
CA ALA A 18 -15.91 34.37 -14.59
C ALA A 18 -16.78 33.30 -13.88
N MET A 19 -18.12 33.51 -13.82
CA MET A 19 -19.05 32.50 -13.31
C MET A 19 -19.11 31.25 -14.20
N GLY A 20 -19.04 31.39 -15.52
CA GLY A 20 -19.04 30.27 -16.45
C GLY A 20 -17.81 29.39 -16.31
N TRP A 21 -16.65 29.97 -16.03
CA TRP A 21 -15.40 29.22 -15.76
C TRP A 21 -15.42 28.53 -14.40
N MET A 22 -15.91 29.18 -13.36
CA MET A 22 -16.01 28.62 -12.02
C MET A 22 -17.01 27.44 -11.96
N VAL A 23 -18.11 27.51 -12.72
CA VAL A 23 -19.07 26.37 -12.80
C VAL A 23 -18.49 25.20 -13.61
N LYS A 24 -17.67 25.46 -14.64
CA LYS A 24 -16.99 24.39 -15.38
C LYS A 24 -15.94 23.66 -14.53
N ASP A 25 -15.14 24.38 -13.73
CA ASP A 25 -14.15 23.78 -12.85
C ASP A 25 -14.80 22.93 -11.74
N LEU A 26 -15.89 23.43 -11.15
CA LEU A 26 -16.65 22.67 -10.13
C LEU A 26 -17.34 21.43 -10.72
N SER A 27 -17.80 21.51 -11.98
CA SER A 27 -18.44 20.37 -12.66
C SER A 27 -17.42 19.29 -13.07
N SER A 28 -16.23 19.69 -13.54
CA SER A 28 -15.17 18.74 -13.89
C SER A 28 -14.59 18.06 -12.65
N ALA A 29 -14.34 18.79 -11.56
CA ALA A 29 -13.86 18.22 -10.31
C ALA A 29 -14.86 17.22 -9.71
N SER A 30 -16.16 17.51 -9.75
CA SER A 30 -17.21 16.61 -9.26
C SER A 30 -17.41 15.37 -10.15
N LEU A 31 -17.15 15.47 -11.45
CA LEU A 31 -17.19 14.34 -12.38
C LEU A 31 -15.96 13.42 -12.24
N ASP A 32 -14.78 14.00 -12.00
CA ASP A 32 -13.56 13.24 -11.75
C ASP A 32 -13.63 12.50 -10.42
N GLU A 33 -14.17 13.12 -9.37
CA GLU A 33 -14.38 12.48 -8.08
C GLU A 33 -15.46 11.39 -8.14
N LYS A 34 -16.51 11.60 -8.90
CA LYS A 34 -17.57 10.62 -9.13
C LYS A 34 -17.11 9.47 -10.03
N ASN A 35 -16.29 9.73 -11.05
CA ASN A 35 -15.66 8.70 -11.86
C ASN A 35 -14.63 7.89 -11.06
N LYS A 36 -13.84 8.54 -10.18
CA LYS A 36 -12.91 7.87 -9.28
C LYS A 36 -13.64 6.97 -8.28
N SER A 37 -14.81 7.42 -7.79
CA SER A 37 -15.66 6.62 -6.90
C SER A 37 -16.40 5.50 -7.62
N GLN A 38 -16.81 5.69 -8.88
CA GLN A 38 -17.47 4.65 -9.68
C GLN A 38 -16.49 3.58 -10.16
N ASN A 39 -15.27 3.95 -10.56
CA ASN A 39 -14.20 2.96 -10.89
C ASN A 39 -13.76 2.13 -9.67
N PHE A 40 -14.02 2.62 -8.45
CA PHE A 40 -13.78 1.83 -7.24
C PHE A 40 -14.91 0.80 -6.96
N LEU A 41 -16.11 1.00 -7.54
CA LEU A 41 -17.27 0.11 -7.35
C LEU A 41 -17.40 -0.95 -8.45
N GLU A 42 -16.72 -0.78 -9.58
CA GLU A 42 -16.56 -1.79 -10.63
C GLU A 42 -15.18 -2.46 -10.53
N SER A 43 -14.87 -3.08 -9.37
CA SER A 43 -13.82 -4.09 -9.36
C SER A 43 -14.34 -5.26 -10.19
N ASP A 44 -13.75 -5.46 -11.36
CA ASP A 44 -13.94 -6.67 -12.15
C ASP A 44 -13.63 -7.87 -11.23
N ASP A 45 -14.45 -8.91 -11.26
CA ASP A 45 -14.25 -10.14 -10.48
C ASP A 45 -12.84 -10.75 -10.70
N SER A 46 -12.14 -10.32 -11.76
CA SER A 46 -10.76 -10.69 -12.07
C SER A 46 -9.71 -10.21 -11.07
N ASP A 47 -9.98 -9.13 -10.30
CA ASP A 47 -9.04 -8.54 -9.35
C ASP A 47 -9.17 -9.13 -7.94
N VAL A 48 -10.12 -10.04 -7.71
CA VAL A 48 -10.32 -10.69 -6.42
C VAL A 48 -9.42 -11.91 -6.29
N GLU A 49 -8.53 -11.89 -5.33
CA GLU A 49 -7.63 -13.00 -5.00
C GLU A 49 -8.09 -13.71 -3.73
N ASN A 50 -8.10 -15.04 -3.77
CA ASN A 50 -8.33 -15.89 -2.59
C ASN A 50 -6.99 -16.14 -1.86
N ILE A 51 -6.91 -15.76 -0.61
CA ILE A 51 -5.73 -15.90 0.25
C ILE A 51 -6.12 -16.75 1.47
N GLY A 52 -6.18 -18.07 1.26
CA GLY A 52 -6.70 -18.99 2.27
C GLY A 52 -8.18 -18.72 2.59
N GLU A 53 -8.52 -18.39 3.83
CA GLU A 53 -9.89 -18.02 4.26
C GLU A 53 -10.23 -16.54 4.04
N LEU A 54 -9.34 -15.78 3.39
CA LEU A 54 -9.51 -14.37 3.10
C LEU A 54 -9.67 -14.14 1.60
N THR A 55 -10.39 -13.07 1.27
CA THR A 55 -10.41 -12.48 -0.08
C THR A 55 -9.81 -11.10 -0.04
N ALA A 56 -9.13 -10.69 -1.11
CA ALA A 56 -8.55 -9.37 -1.27
C ALA A 56 -8.76 -8.85 -2.70
N ILE A 57 -8.91 -7.54 -2.85
CA ILE A 57 -8.83 -6.87 -4.15
C ILE A 57 -7.36 -6.54 -4.39
N VAL A 58 -6.77 -7.12 -5.43
CA VAL A 58 -5.36 -6.93 -5.79
C VAL A 58 -5.23 -5.74 -6.74
N ASN A 59 -4.20 -4.92 -6.57
CA ASN A 59 -3.93 -3.84 -7.51
C ASN A 59 -3.53 -4.43 -8.87
N PRO A 60 -4.16 -4.04 -9.99
CA PRO A 60 -3.93 -4.63 -11.32
C PRO A 60 -2.51 -4.44 -11.86
N ASN A 61 -1.74 -3.50 -11.29
CA ASN A 61 -0.35 -3.28 -11.66
C ASN A 61 0.65 -4.14 -10.85
N TRP A 62 0.19 -4.94 -9.88
CA TRP A 62 1.03 -5.91 -9.21
C TRP A 62 1.16 -7.16 -10.05
N VAL A 63 2.34 -7.72 -10.13
CA VAL A 63 2.59 -8.91 -10.93
C VAL A 63 2.57 -10.13 -10.01
N ARG A 64 1.58 -11.00 -10.21
CA ARG A 64 1.51 -12.29 -9.51
C ARG A 64 2.69 -13.15 -9.94
N GLU A 65 3.37 -13.77 -8.97
CA GLU A 65 4.49 -14.67 -9.19
C GLU A 65 4.25 -16.00 -8.47
N GLU A 66 4.92 -17.04 -8.95
CA GLU A 66 4.99 -18.31 -8.24
C GLU A 66 5.74 -18.11 -6.92
N PRO A 67 5.20 -18.60 -5.79
CA PRO A 67 5.85 -18.47 -4.50
C PRO A 67 7.27 -19.07 -4.49
N SER A 68 8.28 -18.28 -4.12
CA SER A 68 9.67 -18.72 -4.10
C SER A 68 9.99 -19.71 -2.97
N SER A 69 9.03 -20.04 -2.11
CA SER A 69 9.14 -21.10 -1.11
C SER A 69 7.76 -21.67 -0.77
N SER A 70 7.71 -22.91 -0.32
CA SER A 70 6.47 -23.61 0.09
C SER A 70 5.80 -22.99 1.34
N MET A 71 6.46 -22.12 2.06
CA MET A 71 5.87 -21.39 3.19
C MET A 71 5.02 -20.20 2.76
N ARG A 72 5.18 -19.72 1.50
CA ARG A 72 4.41 -18.62 0.95
C ARG A 72 3.14 -19.15 0.30
N ILE A 73 2.00 -18.60 0.65
CA ILE A 73 0.71 -18.93 0.01
C ILE A 73 0.41 -18.04 -1.19
N ALA A 74 1.07 -16.87 -1.26
CA ALA A 74 1.00 -15.96 -2.40
C ALA A 74 2.26 -15.09 -2.45
N GLN A 75 2.59 -14.61 -3.66
CA GLN A 75 3.69 -13.69 -3.91
C GLN A 75 3.35 -12.74 -5.05
N PHE A 76 3.72 -11.48 -4.88
CA PHE A 76 3.58 -10.45 -5.90
C PHE A 76 4.87 -9.63 -6.00
N ARG A 77 5.24 -9.30 -7.22
CA ARG A 77 6.25 -8.31 -7.53
C ARG A 77 5.56 -6.96 -7.77
N LEU A 78 6.02 -5.93 -7.10
CA LEU A 78 5.52 -4.57 -7.20
C LEU A 78 6.55 -3.75 -7.97
N PRO A 79 6.27 -3.37 -9.23
CA PRO A 79 7.25 -2.73 -10.11
C PRO A 79 7.76 -1.40 -9.55
N ALA A 80 9.05 -1.14 -9.73
CA ALA A 80 9.65 0.17 -9.48
C ALA A 80 9.25 1.18 -10.56
N GLU A 81 9.40 2.47 -10.27
CA GLU A 81 9.12 3.54 -11.23
C GLU A 81 10.07 3.52 -12.43
N SER A 82 11.29 3.03 -12.24
CA SER A 82 12.30 2.92 -13.29
C SER A 82 13.06 1.60 -13.21
N LYS A 83 13.66 1.18 -14.35
CA LYS A 83 14.43 -0.07 -14.44
C LYS A 83 15.75 -0.05 -13.67
N ASP A 84 16.21 1.11 -13.24
CA ASP A 84 17.44 1.28 -12.46
C ASP A 84 17.21 1.07 -10.96
N ILE A 85 15.96 0.91 -10.53
CA ILE A 85 15.55 0.68 -9.16
C ILE A 85 14.97 -0.72 -9.05
N GLU A 86 15.31 -1.44 -7.98
CA GLU A 86 14.73 -2.78 -7.75
C GLU A 86 13.23 -2.68 -7.47
N ASP A 87 12.49 -3.66 -7.96
CA ASP A 87 11.09 -3.89 -7.60
C ASP A 87 10.96 -4.25 -6.12
N ALA A 88 9.78 -4.06 -5.55
CA ALA A 88 9.47 -4.56 -4.23
C ALA A 88 8.76 -5.93 -4.32
N GLU A 89 8.88 -6.72 -3.27
CA GLU A 89 8.23 -8.02 -3.14
C GLU A 89 7.19 -8.00 -2.03
N LEU A 90 5.97 -8.40 -2.33
CA LEU A 90 4.95 -8.74 -1.34
C LEU A 90 4.87 -10.26 -1.21
N ALA A 91 5.34 -10.79 -0.11
CA ALA A 91 5.22 -12.19 0.27
C ALA A 91 4.10 -12.37 1.29
N ILE A 92 3.23 -13.34 1.06
CA ILE A 92 2.09 -13.64 1.94
C ILE A 92 2.26 -15.06 2.51
N PHE A 93 2.11 -15.16 3.82
CA PHE A 93 2.29 -16.41 4.56
C PHE A 93 1.04 -16.68 5.42
N SER A 94 0.82 -17.93 5.77
CA SER A 94 -0.18 -18.37 6.73
C SER A 94 0.39 -19.43 7.66
N GLY A 95 -0.09 -19.45 8.90
CA GLY A 95 0.29 -20.50 9.84
C GLY A 95 1.75 -20.51 10.27
N ILE A 96 2.46 -19.38 10.18
CA ILE A 96 3.83 -19.28 10.69
C ILE A 96 3.79 -19.37 12.21
N GLY A 97 4.65 -20.24 12.80
CA GLY A 97 4.76 -20.37 14.25
C GLY A 97 5.30 -19.13 14.96
N GLY A 98 5.11 -19.06 16.27
CA GLY A 98 5.49 -17.95 17.12
C GLY A 98 4.39 -16.90 17.28
N SER A 99 4.57 -16.00 18.24
CA SER A 99 3.67 -14.87 18.46
C SER A 99 3.81 -13.80 17.37
N ILE A 100 2.83 -12.89 17.29
CA ILE A 100 2.91 -11.70 16.40
C ILE A 100 4.18 -10.89 16.73
N GLU A 101 4.47 -10.71 18.02
CA GLU A 101 5.65 -9.97 18.46
C GLU A 101 6.95 -10.67 18.06
N ASP A 102 7.06 -11.98 18.20
CA ASP A 102 8.25 -12.76 17.81
C ASP A 102 8.51 -12.61 16.30
N ASN A 103 7.47 -12.70 15.49
CA ASN A 103 7.56 -12.53 14.05
C ASN A 103 8.00 -11.10 13.65
N LEU A 104 7.44 -10.07 14.30
CA LEU A 104 7.86 -8.68 14.09
C LEU A 104 9.33 -8.48 14.52
N ASN A 105 9.73 -8.97 15.69
CA ASN A 105 11.09 -8.86 16.18
C ASN A 105 12.09 -9.55 15.22
N ARG A 106 11.73 -10.72 14.70
CA ARG A 106 12.53 -11.43 13.69
C ARG A 106 12.69 -10.62 12.40
N TRP A 107 11.65 -9.91 11.96
CA TRP A 107 11.74 -9.05 10.77
C TRP A 107 12.55 -7.79 11.05
N PHE A 108 12.38 -7.18 12.22
CA PHE A 108 13.15 -5.99 12.59
C PHE A 108 14.63 -6.28 12.76
N SER A 109 15.01 -7.48 13.24
CA SER A 109 16.40 -7.90 13.37
C SER A 109 17.11 -8.08 12.02
N GLN A 110 16.36 -8.13 10.91
CA GLN A 110 16.91 -8.15 9.55
C GLN A 110 17.36 -6.76 9.06
N PHE A 111 17.24 -5.73 9.91
CA PHE A 111 17.63 -4.37 9.57
C PHE A 111 18.68 -3.82 10.53
N LYS A 112 19.57 -2.98 9.99
CA LYS A 112 20.47 -2.11 10.74
C LYS A 112 20.06 -0.67 10.56
N GLN A 113 20.18 0.13 11.63
CA GLN A 113 19.90 1.55 11.58
C GLN A 113 21.19 2.34 11.34
N PRO A 114 21.16 3.44 10.56
CA PRO A 114 22.34 4.26 10.27
C PRO A 114 23.00 4.86 11.52
N ASP A 115 22.20 5.08 12.58
CA ASP A 115 22.63 5.64 13.87
C ASP A 115 23.06 4.56 14.87
N GLY A 116 23.08 3.29 14.47
CA GLY A 116 23.44 2.16 15.33
C GLY A 116 22.38 1.77 16.36
N SER A 117 21.20 2.43 16.37
CA SER A 117 20.12 2.08 17.29
C SER A 117 19.47 0.75 16.92
N GLU A 118 18.76 0.15 17.87
CA GLU A 118 17.95 -1.04 17.59
C GLU A 118 16.80 -0.72 16.63
N SER A 119 16.64 -1.54 15.58
CA SER A 119 15.59 -1.38 14.57
C SER A 119 14.18 -1.42 15.17
N LYS A 120 13.96 -2.20 16.24
CA LYS A 120 12.69 -2.24 16.97
C LYS A 120 12.29 -0.85 17.49
N SER A 121 13.22 -0.03 17.95
CA SER A 121 12.95 1.32 18.47
C SER A 121 12.56 2.33 17.40
N LYS A 122 12.89 2.05 16.13
CA LYS A 122 12.55 2.87 14.96
C LYS A 122 11.29 2.40 14.25
N ALA A 123 10.84 1.18 14.52
CA ALA A 123 9.65 0.61 13.90
C ALA A 123 8.38 1.32 14.40
N ARG A 124 7.49 1.66 13.48
CA ARG A 124 6.15 2.15 13.79
C ARG A 124 5.18 0.99 13.72
N VAL A 125 4.57 0.64 14.84
CA VAL A 125 3.59 -0.44 14.93
C VAL A 125 2.24 0.13 15.36
N ARG A 126 1.16 -0.27 14.66
CA ARG A 126 -0.22 0.16 14.95
C ARG A 126 -1.17 -1.02 14.83
N ASN A 127 -2.21 -1.01 15.65
CA ASN A 127 -3.28 -2.01 15.61
C ASN A 127 -4.61 -1.36 15.23
N PHE A 128 -5.41 -2.03 14.43
CA PHE A 128 -6.75 -1.61 14.02
C PHE A 128 -7.57 -2.83 13.58
N MET A 129 -8.82 -2.61 13.17
CA MET A 129 -9.72 -3.67 12.70
C MET A 129 -9.93 -3.54 11.19
N VAL A 130 -9.87 -4.67 10.48
CA VAL A 130 -10.19 -4.78 9.05
C VAL A 130 -11.15 -5.95 8.85
N GLY A 131 -12.31 -5.70 8.28
CA GLY A 131 -13.31 -6.76 8.05
C GLY A 131 -13.66 -7.57 9.32
N GLY A 132 -13.65 -6.93 10.49
CA GLY A 132 -13.85 -7.59 11.77
C GLY A 132 -12.64 -8.35 12.32
N MET A 133 -11.47 -8.27 11.66
CA MET A 133 -10.24 -8.97 12.05
C MET A 133 -9.24 -8.01 12.69
N THR A 134 -8.62 -8.41 13.80
CA THR A 134 -7.53 -7.66 14.41
C THR A 134 -6.33 -7.64 13.46
N THR A 135 -5.85 -6.45 13.14
CA THR A 135 -4.76 -6.24 12.20
C THR A 135 -3.66 -5.40 12.83
N THR A 136 -2.42 -5.86 12.73
CA THR A 136 -1.22 -5.15 13.15
C THR A 136 -0.45 -4.70 11.92
N ILE A 137 -0.20 -3.41 11.76
CA ILE A 137 0.70 -2.85 10.72
C ILE A 137 2.02 -2.48 11.36
N ALA A 138 3.12 -2.84 10.68
CA ALA A 138 4.48 -2.43 11.03
C ALA A 138 5.15 -1.76 9.84
N ASP A 139 5.89 -0.68 10.09
CA ASP A 139 6.61 0.11 9.10
C ASP A 139 8.01 0.43 9.64
N LEU A 140 9.04 0.02 8.91
CA LEU A 140 10.45 0.19 9.29
C LEU A 140 11.28 0.49 8.05
N THR A 141 12.19 1.46 8.16
CA THR A 141 13.21 1.74 7.15
C THR A 141 14.60 1.51 7.74
N GLY A 142 15.58 1.19 6.88
CA GLY A 142 16.97 1.00 7.30
C GLY A 142 17.79 0.27 6.24
N THR A 143 18.95 -0.22 6.63
CA THR A 143 19.75 -1.13 5.81
C THR A 143 19.28 -2.57 6.04
N PHE A 144 18.71 -3.18 5.01
CA PHE A 144 18.29 -4.58 5.07
C PHE A 144 19.53 -5.48 4.93
N THR A 145 19.72 -6.36 5.90
CA THR A 145 20.88 -7.27 5.95
C THR A 145 20.51 -8.71 5.56
N GLY A 146 19.22 -8.94 5.27
CA GLY A 146 18.72 -10.28 5.04
C GLY A 146 18.59 -11.10 6.31
N GLY A 147 17.91 -12.24 6.20
CA GLY A 147 17.82 -13.27 7.24
C GLY A 147 18.61 -14.49 6.81
N GLY A 148 19.80 -14.30 6.23
CA GLY A 148 20.61 -15.39 5.69
C GLY A 148 21.19 -16.28 6.78
N MET A 149 21.35 -17.56 6.46
CA MET A 149 22.19 -18.45 7.28
C MET A 149 23.60 -17.85 7.41
N PRO A 150 24.34 -18.11 8.50
CA PRO A 150 25.64 -17.50 8.78
C PRO A 150 26.74 -17.71 7.72
N MET A 151 26.46 -18.47 6.67
CA MET A 151 27.41 -18.81 5.60
C MET A 151 27.12 -18.22 4.23
N SER A 152 26.04 -17.44 4.05
CA SER A 152 25.83 -16.70 2.81
C SER A 152 26.27 -15.25 2.98
N GLU A 153 27.08 -14.73 2.06
CA GLU A 153 27.38 -13.30 2.00
C GLU A 153 26.06 -12.53 1.90
N SER A 154 25.62 -11.96 3.01
CA SER A 154 24.43 -11.11 3.02
C SER A 154 24.79 -9.78 2.37
N VAL A 155 24.33 -9.56 1.16
CA VAL A 155 24.47 -8.25 0.51
C VAL A 155 23.59 -7.26 1.28
N GLU A 156 24.23 -6.31 1.98
CA GLU A 156 23.52 -5.24 2.67
C GLU A 156 22.84 -4.32 1.64
N LYS A 157 21.51 -4.18 1.75
CA LYS A 157 20.70 -3.32 0.89
C LYS A 157 20.30 -2.06 1.66
N LYS A 158 20.96 -0.95 1.34
CA LYS A 158 20.71 0.34 1.98
C LYS A 158 19.36 0.94 1.53
N ASP A 159 18.78 1.78 2.38
CA ASP A 159 17.52 2.51 2.12
C ASP A 159 16.37 1.59 1.71
N TYR A 160 16.23 0.46 2.42
CA TYR A 160 15.12 -0.48 2.28
C TYR A 160 14.00 -0.15 3.26
N ARG A 161 12.78 -0.54 2.91
CA ARG A 161 11.60 -0.41 3.75
C ARG A 161 10.87 -1.74 3.84
N LEU A 162 10.50 -2.09 5.05
CA LEU A 162 9.53 -3.12 5.39
C LEU A 162 8.20 -2.44 5.70
N LEU A 163 7.16 -2.77 4.97
CA LEU A 163 5.79 -2.46 5.30
C LEU A 163 5.04 -3.78 5.44
N ALA A 164 4.61 -4.12 6.65
CA ALA A 164 4.03 -5.41 6.94
C ALA A 164 2.66 -5.29 7.57
N ALA A 165 1.78 -6.26 7.29
CA ALA A 165 0.52 -6.42 7.99
C ALA A 165 0.41 -7.84 8.53
N ILE A 166 -0.13 -7.99 9.75
CA ILE A 166 -0.44 -9.27 10.35
C ILE A 166 -1.92 -9.26 10.70
N VAL A 167 -2.68 -10.14 10.08
CA VAL A 167 -4.14 -10.20 10.17
C VAL A 167 -4.55 -11.49 10.85
N LYS A 168 -5.28 -11.38 11.96
CA LYS A 168 -5.80 -12.53 12.68
C LYS A 168 -7.15 -12.94 12.08
N GLY A 169 -7.11 -13.97 11.22
CA GLY A 169 -8.31 -14.66 10.72
C GLY A 169 -8.98 -15.52 11.78
N ASP A 170 -9.94 -16.33 11.38
CA ASP A 170 -10.69 -17.19 12.32
C ASP A 170 -9.89 -18.44 12.69
N SER A 171 -9.26 -19.10 11.72
CA SER A 171 -8.48 -20.33 11.92
C SER A 171 -6.98 -20.11 11.80
N SER A 172 -6.52 -19.04 11.17
CA SER A 172 -5.11 -18.78 10.88
C SER A 172 -4.73 -17.32 11.06
N ILE A 173 -3.44 -17.08 11.27
CA ILE A 173 -2.85 -15.75 11.21
C ILE A 173 -2.18 -15.59 9.84
N TYR A 174 -2.48 -14.50 9.16
CA TYR A 174 -1.96 -14.15 7.84
C TYR A 174 -0.91 -13.05 7.98
N TYR A 175 0.20 -13.22 7.29
CA TYR A 175 1.35 -12.35 7.33
C TYR A 175 1.63 -11.81 5.93
N PHE A 176 1.52 -10.52 5.77
CA PHE A 176 1.77 -9.78 4.53
C PHE A 176 3.06 -8.99 4.70
N LYS A 177 4.10 -9.33 3.97
CA LYS A 177 5.43 -8.73 4.09
C LYS A 177 5.81 -8.08 2.77
N LEU A 178 5.64 -6.75 2.68
CA LEU A 178 6.12 -5.94 1.56
C LEU A 178 7.51 -5.42 1.91
N LEU A 179 8.50 -5.79 1.08
CA LEU A 179 9.92 -5.49 1.29
C LEU A 179 10.55 -5.03 -0.04
N GLY A 180 11.32 -3.98 0.00
CA GLY A 180 12.04 -3.46 -1.17
C GLY A 180 12.74 -2.13 -0.90
N PRO A 181 13.30 -1.48 -1.94
CA PRO A 181 13.79 -0.13 -1.84
C PRO A 181 12.73 0.80 -1.28
N ARG A 182 13.13 1.73 -0.43
CA ARG A 182 12.21 2.67 0.22
C ARG A 182 11.36 3.45 -0.76
N SER A 183 11.92 3.85 -1.91
CA SER A 183 11.20 4.52 -2.99
C SER A 183 10.10 3.64 -3.57
N THR A 184 10.43 2.39 -3.93
CA THR A 184 9.46 1.45 -4.51
C THR A 184 8.35 1.08 -3.53
N VAL A 185 8.68 0.76 -2.27
CA VAL A 185 7.67 0.51 -1.23
C VAL A 185 6.85 1.76 -0.95
N GLY A 186 7.47 2.97 -1.02
CA GLY A 186 6.78 4.24 -0.89
C GLY A 186 5.74 4.47 -1.98
N LEU A 187 6.07 4.16 -3.23
CA LEU A 187 5.17 4.22 -4.39
C LEU A 187 3.90 3.37 -4.17
N TRP A 188 4.05 2.18 -3.60
CA TRP A 188 2.96 1.23 -3.41
C TRP A 188 2.33 1.24 -2.02
N ALA A 189 2.77 2.11 -1.11
CA ALA A 189 2.30 2.11 0.29
C ALA A 189 0.79 2.35 0.43
N GLU A 190 0.21 3.25 -0.39
CA GLU A 190 -1.23 3.50 -0.39
C GLU A 190 -2.00 2.30 -0.94
N ALA A 191 -1.57 1.75 -2.08
CA ALA A 191 -2.20 0.56 -2.68
C ALA A 191 -2.12 -0.66 -1.74
N PHE A 192 -1.00 -0.83 -1.02
CA PHE A 192 -0.88 -1.85 0.02
C PHE A 192 -1.87 -1.61 1.16
N GLY A 193 -2.02 -0.36 1.60
CA GLY A 193 -3.02 0.02 2.62
C GLY A 193 -4.46 -0.31 2.17
N GLN A 194 -4.80 -0.02 0.92
CA GLN A 194 -6.10 -0.36 0.32
C GLN A 194 -6.30 -1.87 0.21
N PHE A 195 -5.30 -2.61 -0.24
CA PHE A 195 -5.31 -4.08 -0.31
C PHE A 195 -5.60 -4.69 1.08
N ILE A 196 -4.89 -4.27 2.13
CA ILE A 196 -5.15 -4.73 3.50
C ILE A 196 -6.53 -4.28 3.98
N GLY A 197 -6.95 -3.03 3.71
CA GLY A 197 -8.26 -2.48 4.11
C GLY A 197 -9.46 -3.19 3.47
N ASN A 198 -9.24 -3.79 2.30
CA ASN A 198 -10.26 -4.54 1.55
C ASN A 198 -10.31 -6.04 1.88
N LEU A 199 -9.45 -6.54 2.79
CA LEU A 199 -9.51 -7.93 3.22
C LEU A 199 -10.88 -8.27 3.82
N ARG A 200 -11.45 -9.37 3.37
CA ARG A 200 -12.71 -9.92 3.89
C ARG A 200 -12.54 -11.41 4.13
N LYS A 201 -13.31 -11.94 5.06
CA LYS A 201 -13.43 -13.38 5.25
C LYS A 201 -14.25 -13.97 4.11
N VAL A 202 -13.85 -15.12 3.62
CA VAL A 202 -14.68 -15.90 2.68
C VAL A 202 -15.96 -16.28 3.45
N SER A 203 -17.11 -15.87 2.91
CA SER A 203 -18.42 -16.35 3.46
C SER A 203 -18.58 -17.80 3.04
N ILE A 204 -18.67 -18.69 4.01
CA ILE A 204 -19.00 -20.11 3.84
C ILE A 204 -20.51 -20.25 3.72
#